data_769a5d1d990ba279777a0cb82ee888bd
#
_entry.id   769a5d1d990ba279777a0cb82ee888bd
#
_cell.length_a   1.000
_cell.length_b   1.000
_cell.length_c   1.000
_cell.angle_alpha   90.00
_cell.angle_beta   90.00
_cell.angle_gamma   90.00
#
_symmetry.space_group_name_H-M   'P 1'
#
loop_
_entity.id
_entity.type
_entity.pdbx_description
1 polymer ?
#
loop_
_entity_poly.entity_id
_entity_poly.type
_entity_poly.pdbx_seq_one_letter_code
_entity_poly.pdbx_strand_id
1 'polypeptide(L)'
;MERFVEEEGFLVSKTTTKGVITYANEPFVKIVGAKNLQELLGKPHNIVRHPDMPKTAFKYLWETLQTKNEANVFVKNKSFNGDFYWVFANVTPSFDMHGNVIGYYSVRRKPNPKAISEISSIYQTLLSQERQIGGMALAQKTLGELLMSHNTTFDALMNALQNS
;
A
#
# COMPACT_ATOMS: atom_id res chain seq x y z
N MET A 1 16.72 -3.21 -9.37
CA MET A 1 17.18 -4.12 -8.28
C MET A 1 16.21 -4.03 -7.12
N GLU A 2 15.97 -5.11 -6.42
CA GLU A 2 15.12 -5.10 -5.24
C GLU A 2 15.87 -4.57 -4.03
N ARG A 3 15.23 -3.67 -3.28
CA ARG A 3 15.68 -3.22 -1.96
C ARG A 3 14.82 -3.87 -0.89
N PHE A 4 15.37 -4.04 0.29
CA PHE A 4 14.69 -4.71 1.39
C PHE A 4 14.54 -3.78 2.59
N VAL A 5 13.36 -3.84 3.20
CA VAL A 5 13.11 -3.18 4.48
C VAL A 5 13.78 -3.99 5.58
N GLU A 6 14.48 -3.33 6.49
CA GLU A 6 15.13 -3.99 7.61
C GLU A 6 14.10 -4.63 8.55
N GLU A 7 14.48 -5.73 9.22
CA GLU A 7 13.60 -6.53 10.07
C GLU A 7 12.88 -5.69 11.13
N GLU A 8 13.61 -4.81 11.78
CA GLU A 8 13.10 -3.90 12.80
C GLU A 8 12.91 -2.47 12.31
N GLY A 9 13.04 -2.25 10.98
CA GLY A 9 12.84 -0.97 10.35
C GLY A 9 11.39 -0.67 10.07
N PHE A 10 10.98 0.58 10.34
CA PHE A 10 9.67 1.08 9.96
C PHE A 10 9.82 2.26 9.01
N LEU A 11 9.03 2.23 7.94
CA LEU A 11 8.93 3.34 7.00
C LEU A 11 7.64 4.11 7.31
N VAL A 12 7.79 5.31 7.82
CA VAL A 12 6.66 6.12 8.30
C VAL A 12 6.46 7.32 7.38
N SER A 13 5.20 7.55 7.01
CA SER A 13 4.81 8.78 6.32
C SER A 13 3.45 9.27 6.80
N LYS A 14 3.22 10.57 6.66
CA LYS A 14 1.93 11.22 6.85
C LYS A 14 1.55 11.95 5.58
N THR A 15 0.26 11.99 5.30
CA THR A 15 -0.29 12.72 4.15
C THR A 15 -1.48 13.56 4.56
N THR A 16 -1.82 14.51 3.69
CA THR A 16 -3.15 15.16 3.72
C THR A 16 -4.21 14.16 3.27
N THR A 17 -5.48 14.54 3.36
CA THR A 17 -6.60 13.75 2.83
C THR A 17 -6.53 13.54 1.32
N LYS A 18 -5.78 14.38 0.61
CA LYS A 18 -5.53 14.26 -0.84
C LYS A 18 -4.29 13.45 -1.19
N GLY A 19 -3.64 12.85 -0.18
CA GLY A 19 -2.45 12.02 -0.41
C GLY A 19 -1.15 12.81 -0.62
N VAL A 20 -1.11 14.09 -0.26
CA VAL A 20 0.12 14.90 -0.32
C VAL A 20 0.97 14.65 0.92
N ILE A 21 2.24 14.31 0.72
CA ILE A 21 3.18 13.97 1.81
C ILE A 21 3.44 15.19 2.67
N THR A 22 3.21 15.06 3.98
CA THR A 22 3.48 16.08 5.00
C THR A 22 4.59 15.68 5.95
N TYR A 23 4.94 14.40 6.00
CA TYR A 23 6.02 13.87 6.82
C TYR A 23 6.52 12.54 6.25
N ALA A 24 7.80 12.29 6.40
CA ALA A 24 8.44 10.99 6.15
C ALA A 24 9.62 10.84 7.11
N ASN A 25 9.80 9.63 7.65
CA ASN A 25 10.96 9.39 8.52
C ASN A 25 12.22 9.09 7.69
N GLU A 26 13.36 9.10 8.34
CA GLU A 26 14.66 8.90 7.69
C GLU A 26 14.76 7.56 6.93
N PRO A 27 14.34 6.41 7.48
CA PRO A 27 14.34 5.15 6.72
C PRO A 27 13.54 5.21 5.43
N PHE A 28 12.39 5.91 5.43
CA PHE A 28 11.57 6.08 4.23
C PHE A 28 12.28 6.97 3.19
N VAL A 29 12.82 8.10 3.61
CA VAL A 29 13.62 8.98 2.74
C VAL A 29 14.76 8.19 2.08
N LYS A 30 15.46 7.38 2.86
CA LYS A 30 16.61 6.60 2.40
C LYS A 30 16.22 5.51 1.39
N ILE A 31 15.18 4.73 1.66
CA ILE A 31 14.78 3.64 0.76
C ILE A 31 14.21 4.15 -0.56
N VAL A 32 13.55 5.29 -0.55
CA VAL A 32 13.07 5.97 -1.76
C VAL A 32 14.22 6.50 -2.59
N GLY A 33 15.37 6.77 -1.97
CA GLY A 33 16.53 7.35 -2.63
C GLY A 33 16.44 8.86 -2.77
N ALA A 34 15.66 9.52 -1.92
CA ALA A 34 15.65 10.98 -1.82
C ALA A 34 16.88 11.47 -1.08
N LYS A 35 17.37 12.65 -1.43
CA LYS A 35 18.54 13.26 -0.76
C LYS A 35 18.19 13.72 0.65
N ASN A 36 16.96 14.17 0.83
CA ASN A 36 16.46 14.69 2.10
C ASN A 36 14.92 14.68 2.10
N LEU A 37 14.35 15.02 3.25
CA LEU A 37 12.90 15.07 3.43
C LEU A 37 12.22 16.08 2.48
N GLN A 38 12.85 17.18 2.17
CA GLN A 38 12.28 18.24 1.33
C GLN A 38 11.95 17.76 -0.09
N GLU A 39 12.66 16.76 -0.59
CA GLU A 39 12.34 16.15 -1.90
C GLU A 39 10.99 15.40 -1.91
N LEU A 40 10.49 15.02 -0.74
CA LEU A 40 9.22 14.29 -0.58
C LEU A 40 8.06 15.19 -0.16
N LEU A 41 8.32 16.21 0.66
CA LEU A 41 7.28 17.10 1.17
C LEU A 41 6.55 17.83 0.04
N GLY A 42 5.23 17.85 0.13
CA GLY A 42 4.39 18.49 -0.87
C GLY A 42 4.18 17.67 -2.15
N LYS A 43 4.78 16.49 -2.24
CA LYS A 43 4.61 15.60 -3.38
C LYS A 43 3.46 14.62 -3.12
N PRO A 44 2.74 14.17 -4.17
CA PRO A 44 1.75 13.11 -4.00
C PRO A 44 2.44 11.80 -3.62
N HIS A 45 1.85 11.06 -2.70
CA HIS A 45 2.45 9.79 -2.23
C HIS A 45 2.60 8.75 -3.35
N ASN A 46 1.80 8.84 -4.41
CA ASN A 46 1.87 7.94 -5.55
C ASN A 46 3.16 8.03 -6.37
N ILE A 47 4.05 8.99 -6.08
CA ILE A 47 5.38 9.06 -6.74
C ILE A 47 6.22 7.81 -6.46
N VAL A 48 5.97 7.11 -5.35
CA VAL A 48 6.66 5.87 -4.99
C VAL A 48 5.90 4.61 -5.41
N ARG A 49 4.70 4.75 -6.00
CA ARG A 49 3.90 3.60 -6.44
C ARG A 49 4.56 2.92 -7.63
N HIS A 50 4.74 1.61 -7.53
CA HIS A 50 5.22 0.81 -8.67
C HIS A 50 4.11 0.57 -9.67
N PRO A 51 4.40 0.56 -11.01
CA PRO A 51 3.40 0.28 -12.04
C PRO A 51 2.73 -1.09 -11.95
N ASP A 52 3.37 -2.06 -11.27
CA ASP A 52 2.81 -3.40 -11.06
C ASP A 52 1.73 -3.45 -9.97
N MET A 53 1.44 -2.32 -9.31
CA MET A 53 0.36 -2.28 -8.32
C MET A 53 -1.00 -2.12 -9.01
N PRO A 54 -1.94 -3.06 -8.78
CA PRO A 54 -3.28 -2.92 -9.33
C PRO A 54 -4.08 -1.84 -8.58
N LYS A 55 -4.85 -1.06 -9.32
CA LYS A 55 -5.76 -0.05 -8.75
C LYS A 55 -6.80 -0.69 -7.83
N THR A 56 -7.21 -1.91 -8.14
CA THR A 56 -8.17 -2.69 -7.35
C THR A 56 -7.71 -2.85 -5.90
N ALA A 57 -6.42 -3.12 -5.66
CA ALA A 57 -5.87 -3.24 -4.30
C ALA A 57 -6.06 -1.92 -3.51
N PHE A 58 -5.80 -0.78 -4.12
CA PHE A 58 -6.00 0.52 -3.48
C PHE A 58 -7.46 0.84 -3.24
N LYS A 59 -8.34 0.42 -4.14
CA LYS A 59 -9.79 0.59 -3.93
C LYS A 59 -10.27 -0.16 -2.69
N TYR A 60 -9.88 -1.41 -2.54
CA TYR A 60 -10.23 -2.21 -1.35
C TYR A 60 -9.60 -1.64 -0.07
N LEU A 61 -8.38 -1.12 -0.17
CA LEU A 61 -7.71 -0.43 0.95
C LEU A 61 -8.55 0.75 1.42
N TRP A 62 -8.97 1.63 0.51
CA TRP A 62 -9.76 2.82 0.85
C TRP A 62 -11.14 2.48 1.40
N GLU A 63 -11.81 1.49 0.82
CA GLU A 63 -13.10 1.02 1.33
C GLU A 63 -12.98 0.46 2.75
N THR A 64 -11.96 -0.33 3.01
CA THR A 64 -11.68 -0.87 4.35
C THR A 64 -11.38 0.24 5.34
N LEU A 65 -10.56 1.21 4.94
CA LEU A 65 -10.15 2.33 5.78
C LEU A 65 -11.35 3.17 6.23
N GLN A 66 -12.33 3.38 5.35
CA GLN A 66 -13.53 4.12 5.65
C GLN A 66 -14.45 3.40 6.65
N THR A 67 -14.46 2.07 6.66
CA THR A 67 -15.35 1.28 7.53
C THR A 67 -14.71 0.90 8.86
N LYS A 68 -13.38 0.67 8.89
CA LYS A 68 -12.66 0.14 10.07
C LYS A 68 -11.70 1.13 10.70
N ASN A 69 -11.49 2.30 10.11
CA ASN A 69 -10.50 3.31 10.55
C ASN A 69 -9.06 2.76 10.59
N GLU A 70 -8.82 1.65 9.93
CA GLU A 70 -7.53 1.00 9.80
C GLU A 70 -7.59 0.05 8.61
N ALA A 71 -6.52 0.00 7.83
CA ALA A 71 -6.43 -0.94 6.72
C ALA A 71 -4.98 -1.38 6.52
N ASN A 72 -4.82 -2.64 6.07
CA ASN A 72 -3.51 -3.25 5.82
C ASN A 72 -3.43 -3.74 4.39
N VAL A 73 -2.25 -3.62 3.78
CA VAL A 73 -2.05 -4.00 2.38
C VAL A 73 -0.57 -4.25 2.10
N PHE A 74 -0.29 -5.24 1.24
CA PHE A 74 1.03 -5.37 0.64
C PHE A 74 1.17 -4.38 -0.50
N VAL A 75 2.26 -3.63 -0.54
CA VAL A 75 2.52 -2.63 -1.57
C VAL A 75 3.90 -2.84 -2.16
N LYS A 76 3.95 -2.88 -3.50
CA LYS A 76 5.21 -2.77 -4.23
C LYS A 76 5.44 -1.31 -4.57
N ASN A 77 6.56 -0.78 -4.13
CA ASN A 77 6.95 0.61 -4.36
C ASN A 77 8.22 0.68 -5.23
N LYS A 78 8.49 1.84 -5.77
CA LYS A 78 9.72 2.12 -6.52
C LYS A 78 10.54 3.20 -5.83
N SER A 79 11.85 3.08 -5.96
CA SER A 79 12.80 4.12 -5.59
C SER A 79 13.05 5.06 -6.77
N PHE A 80 13.62 6.23 -6.51
CA PHE A 80 13.87 7.24 -7.54
C PHE A 80 14.86 6.78 -8.64
N ASN A 81 15.74 5.84 -8.32
CA ASN A 81 16.67 5.27 -9.29
C ASN A 81 16.11 4.08 -10.10
N GLY A 82 14.84 3.75 -9.93
CA GLY A 82 14.21 2.61 -10.61
C GLY A 82 14.26 1.28 -9.86
N ASP A 83 14.93 1.22 -8.72
CA ASP A 83 14.84 0.06 -7.82
C ASP A 83 13.43 -0.08 -7.28
N PHE A 84 13.08 -1.26 -6.76
CA PHE A 84 11.78 -1.48 -6.15
C PHE A 84 11.92 -2.15 -4.78
N TYR A 85 10.87 -2.06 -3.98
CA TYR A 85 10.80 -2.71 -2.67
C TYR A 85 9.36 -3.03 -2.31
N TRP A 86 9.18 -4.11 -1.55
CA TRP A 86 7.90 -4.52 -1.02
C TRP A 86 7.78 -4.11 0.44
N VAL A 87 6.58 -3.71 0.81
CA VAL A 87 6.22 -3.38 2.20
C VAL A 87 4.89 -3.99 2.57
N PHE A 88 4.71 -4.24 3.86
CA PHE A 88 3.40 -4.45 4.47
C PHE A 88 3.00 -3.16 5.16
N ALA A 89 1.97 -2.51 4.66
CA ALA A 89 1.56 -1.18 5.09
C ALA A 89 0.33 -1.26 6.00
N ASN A 90 0.39 -0.54 7.12
CA ASN A 90 -0.75 -0.24 7.97
C ASN A 90 -1.08 1.24 7.80
N VAL A 91 -2.31 1.55 7.44
CA VAL A 91 -2.78 2.92 7.20
C VAL A 91 -3.91 3.23 8.18
N THR A 92 -3.81 4.39 8.83
CA THR A 92 -4.83 4.90 9.75
C THR A 92 -5.16 6.35 9.45
N PRO A 93 -6.41 6.81 9.62
CA PRO A 93 -6.73 8.21 9.51
C PRO A 93 -6.23 8.99 10.73
N SER A 94 -5.87 10.26 10.50
CA SER A 94 -5.60 11.22 11.56
C SER A 94 -6.81 12.13 11.71
N PHE A 95 -7.22 12.40 12.95
CA PHE A 95 -8.42 13.17 13.26
C PHE A 95 -8.06 14.49 13.92
N ASP A 96 -8.86 15.53 13.66
CA ASP A 96 -8.84 16.75 14.47
C ASP A 96 -9.63 16.55 15.79
N MET A 97 -9.68 17.60 16.60
CA MET A 97 -10.42 17.56 17.88
C MET A 97 -11.95 17.42 17.71
N HIS A 98 -12.47 17.62 16.50
CA HIS A 98 -13.90 17.48 16.18
C HIS A 98 -14.23 16.14 15.53
N GLY A 99 -13.25 15.24 15.39
CA GLY A 99 -13.42 13.92 14.78
C GLY A 99 -13.38 13.92 13.25
N ASN A 100 -12.99 15.03 12.63
CA ASN A 100 -12.83 15.09 11.17
C ASN A 100 -11.48 14.50 10.75
N VAL A 101 -11.48 13.75 9.65
CA VAL A 101 -10.25 13.22 9.07
C VAL A 101 -9.45 14.36 8.42
N ILE A 102 -8.22 14.57 8.90
CA ILE A 102 -7.33 15.62 8.40
C ILE A 102 -6.15 15.08 7.60
N GLY A 103 -5.99 13.77 7.55
CA GLY A 103 -4.92 13.12 6.81
C GLY A 103 -4.82 11.65 7.15
N TYR A 104 -3.73 11.03 6.69
CA TYR A 104 -3.47 9.62 6.91
C TYR A 104 -2.06 9.40 7.42
N TYR A 105 -1.92 8.40 8.27
CA TYR A 105 -0.66 7.95 8.85
C TYR A 105 -0.39 6.53 8.36
N SER A 106 0.77 6.30 7.78
CA SER A 106 1.15 5.00 7.25
C SER A 106 2.43 4.51 7.88
N VAL A 107 2.38 3.31 8.46
CA VAL A 107 3.53 2.60 8.98
C VAL A 107 3.74 1.35 8.14
N ARG A 108 4.92 1.22 7.55
CA ARG A 108 5.27 0.10 6.68
C ARG A 108 6.41 -0.68 7.29
N ARG A 109 6.31 -1.98 7.19
CA ARG A 109 7.35 -2.89 7.70
C ARG A 109 7.71 -3.94 6.65
N LYS A 110 8.74 -4.71 6.94
CA LYS A 110 9.17 -5.83 6.12
C LYS A 110 8.01 -6.81 5.91
N PRO A 111 7.67 -7.14 4.66
CA PRO A 111 6.63 -8.11 4.39
C PRO A 111 7.15 -9.53 4.61
N ASN A 112 6.24 -10.45 4.94
CA ASN A 112 6.55 -11.88 4.98
C ASN A 112 6.99 -12.35 3.59
N PRO A 113 8.22 -12.89 3.44
CA PRO A 113 8.70 -13.32 2.12
C PRO A 113 7.85 -14.38 1.45
N LYS A 114 7.22 -15.26 2.23
CA LYS A 114 6.32 -16.30 1.69
C LYS A 114 5.05 -15.68 1.09
N ALA A 115 4.54 -14.62 1.72
CA ALA A 115 3.35 -13.92 1.26
C ALA A 115 3.58 -13.18 -0.07
N ILE A 116 4.79 -12.68 -0.31
CA ILE A 116 5.11 -11.92 -1.53
C ILE A 116 4.87 -12.72 -2.80
N SER A 117 5.25 -14.00 -2.81
CA SER A 117 5.02 -14.87 -3.97
C SER A 117 3.52 -14.99 -4.28
N GLU A 118 2.70 -15.22 -3.28
CA GLU A 118 1.26 -15.38 -3.43
C GLU A 118 0.58 -14.06 -3.81
N ILE A 119 0.88 -12.98 -3.10
CA ILE A 119 0.27 -11.69 -3.38
C ILE A 119 0.71 -11.12 -4.73
N SER A 120 1.94 -11.35 -5.13
CA SER A 120 2.45 -10.95 -6.44
C SER A 120 1.66 -11.60 -7.57
N SER A 121 1.35 -12.89 -7.44
CA SER A 121 0.53 -13.63 -8.39
C SER A 121 -0.89 -13.07 -8.49
N ILE A 122 -1.51 -12.78 -7.34
CA ILE A 122 -2.84 -12.17 -7.28
C ILE A 122 -2.81 -10.78 -7.97
N TYR A 123 -1.84 -9.96 -7.63
CA TYR A 123 -1.72 -8.60 -8.20
C TYR A 123 -1.47 -8.60 -9.71
N GLN A 124 -0.68 -9.54 -10.21
CA GLN A 124 -0.47 -9.70 -11.67
C GLN A 124 -1.76 -10.04 -12.40
N THR A 125 -2.58 -10.92 -11.84
CA THR A 125 -3.88 -11.27 -12.40
C THR A 125 -4.80 -10.05 -12.46
N LEU A 126 -4.92 -9.31 -11.34
CA LEU A 126 -5.74 -8.11 -11.28
C LEU A 126 -5.26 -7.03 -12.25
N LEU A 127 -3.96 -6.79 -12.32
CA LEU A 127 -3.37 -5.80 -13.21
C LEU A 127 -3.62 -6.15 -14.68
N SER A 128 -3.47 -7.41 -15.05
CA SER A 128 -3.76 -7.89 -16.40
C SER A 128 -5.22 -7.66 -16.80
N GLN A 129 -6.14 -7.88 -15.88
CA GLN A 129 -7.57 -7.63 -16.09
C GLN A 129 -7.89 -6.14 -16.20
N GLU A 130 -7.29 -5.31 -15.34
CA GLU A 130 -7.49 -3.84 -15.36
C GLU A 130 -7.10 -3.21 -16.68
N ARG A 131 -6.18 -3.80 -17.43
CA ARG A 131 -5.72 -3.31 -18.74
C ARG A 131 -6.70 -3.60 -19.89
N GLN A 132 -7.71 -4.42 -19.65
CA GLN A 132 -8.74 -4.76 -20.63
C GLN A 132 -9.88 -3.74 -20.61
N ILE A 133 -10.69 -3.71 -21.67
CA ILE A 133 -11.91 -2.89 -21.71
C ILE A 133 -12.86 -3.39 -20.64
N GLY A 134 -13.34 -2.46 -19.76
CA GLY A 134 -14.16 -2.83 -18.61
C GLY A 134 -13.39 -3.56 -17.50
N GLY A 135 -12.06 -3.48 -17.55
CA GLY A 135 -11.18 -4.30 -16.71
C GLY A 135 -11.25 -4.01 -15.21
N MET A 136 -11.60 -2.78 -14.82
CA MET A 136 -11.77 -2.48 -13.39
C MET A 136 -12.91 -3.28 -12.76
N ALA A 137 -14.05 -3.40 -13.44
CA ALA A 137 -15.17 -4.22 -12.97
C ALA A 137 -14.80 -5.71 -12.91
N LEU A 138 -14.06 -6.19 -13.91
CA LEU A 138 -13.57 -7.58 -13.95
C LEU A 138 -12.59 -7.86 -12.80
N ALA A 139 -11.62 -7.00 -12.58
CA ALA A 139 -10.63 -7.15 -11.51
C ALA A 139 -11.30 -7.13 -10.13
N GLN A 140 -12.25 -6.23 -9.90
CA GLN A 140 -13.03 -6.17 -8.67
C GLN A 140 -13.84 -7.44 -8.45
N LYS A 141 -14.47 -7.97 -9.50
CA LYS A 141 -15.21 -9.24 -9.44
C LYS A 141 -14.28 -10.39 -9.09
N THR A 142 -13.14 -10.50 -9.74
CA THR A 142 -12.14 -11.55 -9.49
C THR A 142 -11.66 -11.53 -8.03
N LEU A 143 -11.29 -10.36 -7.52
CA LEU A 143 -10.87 -10.24 -6.13
C LEU A 143 -12.01 -10.54 -5.16
N GLY A 144 -13.21 -10.05 -5.43
CA GLY A 144 -14.39 -10.34 -4.62
C GLY A 144 -14.70 -11.82 -4.55
N GLU A 145 -14.64 -12.55 -5.65
CA GLU A 145 -14.84 -13.99 -5.71
C GLU A 145 -13.76 -14.75 -4.92
N LEU A 146 -12.50 -14.33 -5.03
CA LEU A 146 -11.40 -14.89 -4.25
C LEU A 146 -11.66 -14.75 -2.74
N LEU A 147 -12.05 -13.58 -2.31
CA LEU A 147 -12.35 -13.30 -0.90
C LEU A 147 -13.55 -14.12 -0.40
N MET A 148 -14.59 -14.23 -1.20
CA MET A 148 -15.77 -15.05 -0.89
C MET A 148 -15.41 -16.54 -0.78
N SER A 149 -14.60 -17.05 -1.70
CA SER A 149 -14.18 -18.45 -1.71
C SER A 149 -13.39 -18.85 -0.46
N HIS A 150 -12.68 -17.89 0.15
CA HIS A 150 -11.93 -18.06 1.40
C HIS A 150 -12.70 -17.58 2.63
N ASN A 151 -13.94 -17.15 2.46
CA ASN A 151 -14.78 -16.60 3.53
C ASN A 151 -14.03 -15.54 4.36
N THR A 152 -13.45 -14.57 3.69
CA THR A 152 -12.60 -13.54 4.30
C THR A 152 -12.86 -12.16 3.70
N THR A 153 -12.26 -11.14 4.31
CA THR A 153 -12.19 -9.79 3.79
C THR A 153 -10.80 -9.50 3.24
N PHE A 154 -10.66 -8.43 2.45
CA PHE A 154 -9.35 -8.02 1.94
C PHE A 154 -8.34 -7.77 3.07
N ASP A 155 -8.73 -6.99 4.07
CA ASP A 155 -7.86 -6.68 5.20
C ASP A 155 -7.48 -7.94 6.00
N ALA A 156 -8.43 -8.82 6.26
CA ALA A 156 -8.16 -10.09 6.96
C ALA A 156 -7.22 -10.99 6.18
N LEU A 157 -7.36 -11.05 4.83
CA LEU A 157 -6.45 -11.81 3.98
C LEU A 157 -5.03 -11.25 4.05
N MET A 158 -4.88 -9.93 3.96
CA MET A 158 -3.56 -9.28 4.05
C MET A 158 -2.87 -9.61 5.38
N ASN A 159 -3.60 -9.49 6.48
CA ASN A 159 -3.08 -9.81 7.82
C ASN A 159 -2.73 -11.30 7.95
N ALA A 160 -3.56 -12.19 7.44
CA ALA A 160 -3.31 -13.64 7.48
C ALA A 160 -2.03 -14.01 6.72
N LEU A 161 -1.82 -13.44 5.52
CA LEU A 161 -0.62 -13.67 4.73
C LEU A 161 0.64 -13.15 5.44
N GLN A 162 0.57 -11.98 6.05
CA GLN A 162 1.70 -11.42 6.78
C GLN A 162 2.10 -12.29 7.99
N ASN A 163 1.14 -12.89 8.65
CA ASN A 163 1.34 -13.66 9.87
C ASN A 163 1.45 -15.18 9.65
N SER A 164 1.47 -15.61 8.42
CA SER A 164 1.57 -17.04 8.08
C SER A 164 2.96 -17.65 8.27
#